data_21d9b2591d5c1c72d2fcd31cdb9738d3
#
_entry.id   21d9b2591d5c1c72d2fcd31cdb9738d3
#
_cell.length_a   1.000
_cell.length_b   1.000
_cell.length_c   1.000
_cell.angle_alpha   90.00
_cell.angle_beta   90.00
_cell.angle_gamma   90.00
#
_symmetry.space_group_name_H-M   'P 1'
#
loop_
_entity.id
_entity.type
_entity.pdbx_description
1 polymer ?
#
loop_
_entity_poly.entity_id
_entity_poly.type
_entity_poly.pdbx_seq_one_letter_code
_entity_poly.pdbx_strand_id
1 'polypeptide(L)'
;MPRGALVITTHWPSELVLVRHGESLGNLADDEARERHAQRLDLELRDADVPLSDTGRRQAEAVGQHLSRLRADQRPELVVCSPYRRAAETAERALEVGGLDGDPVVDERLRERDLGAFDRLTWRGIEAEFAQEAQRRNHVGKFYYQPPSGESWCDVALRVRSLLADLRDGYEGRRVWLFTHQAVIMSFRYVLGNLTEQELLDIDKRERLPNCSMTSYRIGDRAMDLVAFADTEAVDRSSAERTAEPTKSERTGHDG
;
A
#
# COMPACT_ATOMS: atom_id res chain seq x y z
N MET A 1 14.84 33.76 -35.64
CA MET A 1 14.51 32.35 -35.46
C MET A 1 14.15 32.14 -34.01
N PRO A 2 12.88 31.90 -33.60
CA PRO A 2 12.60 31.57 -32.22
C PRO A 2 13.25 30.21 -31.90
N ARG A 3 14.01 30.14 -30.84
CA ARG A 3 14.56 28.89 -30.31
C ARG A 3 13.38 28.00 -29.90
N GLY A 4 13.20 26.87 -30.57
CA GLY A 4 12.20 25.89 -30.20
C GLY A 4 12.38 25.53 -28.72
N ALA A 5 11.36 25.76 -27.92
CA ALA A 5 11.31 25.23 -26.56
C ALA A 5 11.41 23.71 -26.68
N LEU A 6 12.38 23.13 -25.98
CA LEU A 6 12.47 21.68 -25.82
C LEU A 6 11.18 21.26 -25.09
N VAL A 7 10.22 20.68 -25.79
CA VAL A 7 9.03 20.07 -25.18
C VAL A 7 9.55 18.85 -24.46
N ILE A 8 9.70 18.95 -23.15
CA ILE A 8 9.95 17.78 -22.30
C ILE A 8 8.64 17.01 -22.26
N THR A 9 8.50 16.02 -23.13
CA THR A 9 7.39 15.06 -23.05
C THR A 9 7.57 14.25 -21.77
N THR A 10 6.65 14.44 -20.84
CA THR A 10 6.58 13.60 -19.63
C THR A 10 5.76 12.37 -19.99
N HIS A 11 6.40 11.22 -20.08
CA HIS A 11 5.76 9.93 -20.41
C HIS A 11 5.03 9.29 -19.22
N TRP A 12 4.45 10.09 -18.34
CA TRP A 12 3.73 9.58 -17.18
C TRP A 12 2.26 9.24 -17.51
N PRO A 13 1.64 8.30 -16.76
CA PRO A 13 0.18 8.20 -16.69
C PRO A 13 -0.43 9.56 -16.33
N SER A 14 -1.63 9.84 -16.83
CA SER A 14 -2.37 11.07 -16.48
C SER A 14 -2.80 11.07 -15.01
N GLU A 15 -3.11 9.88 -14.49
CA GLU A 15 -3.51 9.66 -13.11
C GLU A 15 -3.02 8.30 -12.61
N LEU A 16 -2.59 8.26 -11.35
CA LEU A 16 -2.20 7.06 -10.65
C LEU A 16 -2.91 7.02 -9.31
N VAL A 17 -3.74 5.99 -9.08
CA VAL A 17 -4.46 5.79 -7.83
C VAL A 17 -3.96 4.50 -7.19
N LEU A 18 -3.49 4.60 -5.96
CA LEU A 18 -3.05 3.48 -5.13
C LEU A 18 -4.15 3.16 -4.13
N VAL A 19 -4.66 1.95 -4.12
CA VAL A 19 -5.70 1.48 -3.19
C VAL A 19 -5.05 0.48 -2.24
N ARG A 20 -5.10 0.74 -0.94
CA ARG A 20 -4.72 -0.25 0.06
C ARG A 20 -5.78 -1.36 0.07
N HIS A 21 -5.36 -2.62 0.22
CA HIS A 21 -6.29 -3.73 0.39
C HIS A 21 -7.30 -3.50 1.52
N GLY A 22 -8.47 -4.11 1.46
CA GLY A 22 -9.46 -4.14 2.52
C GLY A 22 -8.93 -4.86 3.77
N GLU A 23 -9.61 -4.71 4.90
CA GLU A 23 -9.25 -5.42 6.13
C GLU A 23 -9.10 -6.91 5.86
N SER A 24 -8.03 -7.51 6.37
CA SER A 24 -7.71 -8.93 6.19
C SER A 24 -7.80 -9.69 7.52
N LEU A 25 -7.88 -11.03 7.45
CA LEU A 25 -7.75 -11.85 8.65
C LEU A 25 -6.40 -11.64 9.35
N GLY A 26 -5.36 -11.22 8.62
CA GLY A 26 -4.07 -10.86 9.20
C GLY A 26 -4.13 -9.57 10.02
N ASN A 27 -4.92 -8.56 9.59
CA ASN A 27 -5.14 -7.35 10.37
C ASN A 27 -5.85 -7.68 11.69
N LEU A 28 -6.90 -8.51 11.65
CA LEU A 28 -7.62 -8.94 12.85
C LEU A 28 -6.70 -9.72 13.80
N ALA A 29 -5.91 -10.66 13.28
CA ALA A 29 -4.98 -11.44 14.08
C ALA A 29 -3.88 -10.58 14.73
N ASP A 30 -3.40 -9.53 14.03
CA ASP A 30 -2.42 -8.59 14.57
C ASP A 30 -3.03 -7.71 15.68
N ASP A 31 -4.25 -7.21 15.52
CA ASP A 31 -4.95 -6.45 16.54
C ASP A 31 -5.21 -7.30 17.79
N GLU A 32 -5.70 -8.53 17.61
CA GLU A 32 -5.93 -9.48 18.70
C GLU A 32 -4.64 -9.87 19.43
N ALA A 33 -3.55 -10.09 18.69
CA ALA A 33 -2.25 -10.38 19.27
C ALA A 33 -1.71 -9.20 20.09
N ARG A 34 -1.94 -7.96 19.67
CA ARG A 34 -1.58 -6.75 20.42
C ARG A 34 -2.38 -6.62 21.71
N GLU A 35 -3.70 -6.79 21.65
CA GLU A 35 -4.57 -6.71 22.83
C GLU A 35 -4.18 -7.74 23.89
N ARG A 36 -3.81 -8.94 23.45
CA ARG A 36 -3.37 -10.03 24.35
C ARG A 36 -1.89 -9.94 24.71
N HIS A 37 -1.14 -8.95 24.22
CA HIS A 37 0.31 -8.87 24.36
C HIS A 37 1.04 -10.14 23.91
N ALA A 38 0.51 -10.83 22.89
CA ALA A 38 1.06 -12.06 22.38
C ALA A 38 2.37 -11.83 21.61
N GLN A 39 3.22 -12.83 21.56
CA GLN A 39 4.47 -12.80 20.78
C GLN A 39 4.24 -13.16 19.31
N ARG A 40 3.15 -13.87 19.00
CA ARG A 40 2.80 -14.33 17.64
C ARG A 40 1.33 -14.07 17.34
N LEU A 41 1.06 -13.85 16.07
CA LEU A 41 -0.30 -13.84 15.53
C LEU A 41 -0.84 -15.29 15.54
N ASP A 42 -2.10 -15.43 15.92
CA ASP A 42 -2.83 -16.70 15.80
C ASP A 42 -3.35 -16.84 14.35
N LEU A 43 -2.42 -17.15 13.45
CA LEU A 43 -2.67 -17.25 12.03
C LEU A 43 -1.74 -18.32 11.41
N GLU A 44 -2.31 -19.38 10.82
CA GLU A 44 -1.52 -20.44 10.19
C GLU A 44 -1.18 -20.18 8.71
N LEU A 45 -1.94 -19.30 8.05
CA LEU A 45 -1.75 -18.98 6.64
C LEU A 45 -0.44 -18.21 6.40
N ARG A 46 0.20 -18.44 5.26
CA ARG A 46 1.28 -17.58 4.76
C ARG A 46 0.73 -16.19 4.49
N ASP A 47 1.51 -15.15 4.67
CA ASP A 47 1.08 -13.75 4.45
C ASP A 47 0.47 -13.53 3.05
N ALA A 48 1.01 -14.17 2.02
CA ALA A 48 0.48 -14.09 0.65
C ALA A 48 -0.93 -14.67 0.49
N ASP A 49 -1.31 -15.66 1.31
CA ASP A 49 -2.57 -16.40 1.20
C ASP A 49 -3.67 -15.88 2.15
N VAL A 50 -3.38 -14.85 2.93
CA VAL A 50 -4.32 -14.25 3.89
C VAL A 50 -5.46 -13.56 3.16
N PRO A 51 -6.74 -14.01 3.32
CA PRO A 51 -7.89 -13.43 2.67
C PRO A 51 -8.39 -12.16 3.36
N LEU A 52 -9.35 -11.48 2.71
CA LEU A 52 -10.12 -10.42 3.34
C LEU A 52 -11.01 -10.96 4.47
N SER A 53 -11.24 -10.13 5.48
CA SER A 53 -12.33 -10.30 6.45
C SER A 53 -13.69 -9.96 5.81
N ASP A 54 -14.79 -10.20 6.51
CA ASP A 54 -16.12 -9.78 6.04
C ASP A 54 -16.21 -8.24 5.95
N THR A 55 -15.58 -7.51 6.87
CA THR A 55 -15.46 -6.05 6.80
C THR A 55 -14.64 -5.63 5.60
N GLY A 56 -13.50 -6.28 5.35
CA GLY A 56 -12.67 -5.99 4.17
C GLY A 56 -13.38 -6.20 2.84
N ARG A 57 -14.26 -7.20 2.76
CA ARG A 57 -15.09 -7.42 1.56
C ARG A 57 -16.06 -6.27 1.34
N ARG A 58 -16.75 -5.79 2.40
CA ARG A 58 -17.62 -4.60 2.30
C ARG A 58 -16.86 -3.33 1.96
N GLN A 59 -15.64 -3.18 2.47
CA GLN A 59 -14.77 -2.05 2.11
C GLN A 59 -14.37 -2.10 0.62
N ALA A 60 -14.05 -3.28 0.09
CA ALA A 60 -13.76 -3.46 -1.34
C ALA A 60 -14.97 -3.14 -2.23
N GLU A 61 -16.16 -3.55 -1.81
CA GLU A 61 -17.42 -3.21 -2.46
C GLU A 61 -17.68 -1.69 -2.44
N ALA A 62 -17.32 -0.99 -1.37
CA ALA A 62 -17.41 0.47 -1.29
C ALA A 62 -16.49 1.17 -2.31
N VAL A 63 -15.27 0.65 -2.53
CA VAL A 63 -14.39 1.11 -3.62
C VAL A 63 -15.05 0.87 -4.99
N GLY A 64 -15.70 -0.28 -5.18
CA GLY A 64 -16.46 -0.58 -6.41
C GLY A 64 -17.63 0.38 -6.62
N GLN A 65 -18.39 0.70 -5.58
CA GLN A 65 -19.44 1.72 -5.64
C GLN A 65 -18.89 3.11 -5.99
N HIS A 66 -17.71 3.45 -5.50
CA HIS A 66 -17.02 4.68 -5.93
C HIS A 66 -16.69 4.64 -7.43
N LEU A 67 -16.09 3.54 -7.90
CA LEU A 67 -15.79 3.34 -9.33
C LEU A 67 -17.02 3.44 -10.22
N SER A 68 -18.17 2.89 -9.81
CA SER A 68 -19.42 2.92 -10.58
C SER A 68 -19.96 4.34 -10.79
N ARG A 69 -19.66 5.27 -9.87
CA ARG A 69 -20.07 6.69 -9.93
C ARG A 69 -19.15 7.55 -10.79
N LEU A 70 -17.96 7.06 -11.12
CA LEU A 70 -17.03 7.77 -12.00
C LEU A 70 -17.60 7.83 -13.42
N ARG A 71 -17.46 8.99 -14.06
CA ARG A 71 -17.75 9.12 -15.49
C ARG A 71 -16.79 8.25 -16.29
N ALA A 72 -17.17 7.87 -17.49
CA ALA A 72 -16.35 6.99 -18.34
C ALA A 72 -14.92 7.54 -18.58
N ASP A 73 -14.77 8.86 -18.68
CA ASP A 73 -13.49 9.55 -18.87
C ASP A 73 -12.65 9.68 -17.58
N GLN A 74 -13.17 9.21 -16.43
CA GLN A 74 -12.49 9.19 -15.13
C GLN A 74 -12.19 7.77 -14.64
N ARG A 75 -12.76 6.75 -15.30
CA ARG A 75 -12.54 5.34 -14.91
C ARG A 75 -11.12 4.89 -15.23
N PRO A 76 -10.54 3.95 -14.46
CA PRO A 76 -9.25 3.37 -14.78
C PRO A 76 -9.26 2.72 -16.16
N GLU A 77 -8.16 2.86 -16.89
CA GLU A 77 -7.92 2.18 -18.18
C GLU A 77 -6.98 0.99 -17.99
N LEU A 78 -6.26 0.97 -16.87
CA LEU A 78 -5.45 -0.14 -16.44
C LEU A 78 -5.66 -0.34 -14.93
N VAL A 79 -5.92 -1.58 -14.54
CA VAL A 79 -5.94 -1.98 -13.14
C VAL A 79 -4.88 -3.05 -12.93
N VAL A 80 -3.98 -2.82 -11.97
CA VAL A 80 -2.92 -3.75 -11.58
C VAL A 80 -3.08 -4.10 -10.12
N CYS A 81 -2.85 -5.34 -9.74
CA CYS A 81 -2.93 -5.74 -8.35
C CYS A 81 -1.72 -6.55 -7.88
N SER A 82 -1.48 -6.51 -6.59
CA SER A 82 -0.55 -7.42 -5.92
C SER A 82 -1.02 -8.87 -6.06
N PRO A 83 -0.10 -9.85 -6.18
CA PRO A 83 -0.44 -11.27 -6.15
C PRO A 83 -0.95 -11.75 -4.77
N TYR A 84 -0.83 -10.94 -3.72
CA TYR A 84 -1.30 -11.30 -2.38
C TYR A 84 -2.82 -11.31 -2.34
N ARG A 85 -3.39 -12.38 -1.82
CA ARG A 85 -4.82 -12.68 -1.88
C ARG A 85 -5.72 -11.54 -1.44
N ARG A 86 -5.42 -10.87 -0.31
CA ARG A 86 -6.21 -9.74 0.19
C ARG A 86 -6.28 -8.55 -0.79
N ALA A 87 -5.22 -8.29 -1.53
CA ALA A 87 -5.19 -7.20 -2.51
C ALA A 87 -5.87 -7.61 -3.83
N ALA A 88 -5.68 -8.85 -4.28
CA ALA A 88 -6.37 -9.41 -5.44
C ALA A 88 -7.89 -9.44 -5.21
N GLU A 89 -8.36 -10.01 -4.08
CA GLU A 89 -9.78 -10.01 -3.70
C GLU A 89 -10.38 -8.59 -3.61
N THR A 90 -9.57 -7.60 -3.16
CA THR A 90 -10.02 -6.20 -3.13
C THR A 90 -10.23 -5.66 -4.53
N ALA A 91 -9.27 -5.90 -5.44
CA ALA A 91 -9.35 -5.45 -6.83
C ALA A 91 -10.53 -6.12 -7.58
N GLU A 92 -10.65 -7.44 -7.50
CA GLU A 92 -11.70 -8.21 -8.16
C GLU A 92 -13.09 -7.73 -7.74
N ARG A 93 -13.34 -7.60 -6.43
CA ARG A 93 -14.64 -7.11 -5.92
C ARG A 93 -14.92 -5.66 -6.33
N ALA A 94 -13.88 -4.81 -6.28
CA ALA A 94 -14.03 -3.42 -6.68
C ALA A 94 -14.38 -3.30 -8.17
N LEU A 95 -13.78 -4.11 -9.04
CA LEU A 95 -14.09 -4.14 -10.47
C LEU A 95 -15.51 -4.68 -10.72
N GLU A 96 -15.87 -5.81 -10.09
CA GLU A 96 -17.20 -6.41 -10.21
C GLU A 96 -18.31 -5.42 -9.86
N VAL A 97 -18.25 -4.82 -8.66
CA VAL A 97 -19.25 -3.84 -8.18
C VAL A 97 -19.18 -2.53 -8.98
N GLY A 98 -17.99 -2.16 -9.44
CA GLY A 98 -17.76 -0.98 -10.28
C GLY A 98 -18.31 -1.09 -11.70
N GLY A 99 -18.70 -2.29 -12.12
CA GLY A 99 -19.16 -2.57 -13.48
C GLY A 99 -18.04 -2.33 -14.51
N LEU A 100 -16.83 -2.78 -14.17
CA LEU A 100 -15.66 -2.75 -15.04
C LEU A 100 -15.34 -4.17 -15.49
N ASP A 101 -15.30 -4.38 -16.81
CA ASP A 101 -14.98 -5.68 -17.39
C ASP A 101 -13.48 -5.97 -17.34
N GLY A 102 -13.13 -7.25 -17.19
CA GLY A 102 -11.77 -7.76 -17.22
C GLY A 102 -11.15 -7.98 -15.84
N ASP A 103 -10.13 -8.82 -15.82
CA ASP A 103 -9.37 -9.14 -14.61
C ASP A 103 -8.23 -8.12 -14.41
N PRO A 104 -7.86 -7.81 -13.17
CA PRO A 104 -6.70 -6.97 -12.91
C PRO A 104 -5.41 -7.67 -13.35
N VAL A 105 -4.48 -6.92 -13.90
CA VAL A 105 -3.12 -7.42 -14.20
C VAL A 105 -2.39 -7.66 -12.89
N VAL A 106 -1.80 -8.83 -12.72
CA VAL A 106 -1.02 -9.17 -11.52
C VAL A 106 0.43 -8.76 -11.71
N ASP A 107 0.99 -8.02 -10.76
CA ASP A 107 2.41 -7.63 -10.74
C ASP A 107 3.01 -7.89 -9.35
N GLU A 108 4.04 -8.75 -9.29
CA GLU A 108 4.71 -9.14 -8.05
C GLU A 108 5.42 -7.98 -7.35
N ARG A 109 5.71 -6.89 -8.06
CA ARG A 109 6.31 -5.68 -7.48
C ARG A 109 5.35 -4.90 -6.57
N LEU A 110 4.05 -5.23 -6.61
CA LEU A 110 3.03 -4.67 -5.74
C LEU A 110 2.81 -5.48 -4.44
N ARG A 111 3.50 -6.63 -4.23
CA ARG A 111 3.37 -7.43 -3.00
C ARG A 111 3.77 -6.63 -1.77
N GLU A 112 3.26 -7.00 -0.59
CA GLU A 112 3.68 -6.34 0.66
C GLU A 112 5.17 -6.57 0.93
N ARG A 113 5.75 -5.78 1.81
CA ARG A 113 7.13 -5.95 2.27
C ARG A 113 7.27 -7.29 2.98
N ASP A 114 8.13 -8.13 2.48
CA ASP A 114 8.41 -9.41 3.09
C ASP A 114 9.12 -9.23 4.44
N LEU A 115 8.57 -9.78 5.50
CA LEU A 115 9.15 -9.77 6.83
C LEU A 115 10.07 -10.97 7.09
N GLY A 116 10.13 -11.93 6.16
CA GLY A 116 11.00 -13.10 6.25
C GLY A 116 10.79 -13.89 7.53
N ALA A 117 11.86 -14.10 8.29
CA ALA A 117 11.80 -14.84 9.56
C ALA A 117 10.90 -14.19 10.63
N PHE A 118 10.50 -12.93 10.42
CA PHE A 118 9.61 -12.21 11.36
C PHE A 118 8.13 -12.32 10.98
N ASP A 119 7.81 -13.08 9.92
CA ASP A 119 6.42 -13.32 9.55
C ASP A 119 5.62 -13.84 10.76
N ARG A 120 4.43 -13.28 10.97
CA ARG A 120 3.54 -13.57 12.09
C ARG A 120 4.10 -13.28 13.50
N LEU A 121 5.24 -12.58 13.63
CA LEU A 121 5.75 -12.12 14.92
C LEU A 121 5.27 -10.69 15.21
N THR A 122 4.81 -10.49 16.44
CA THR A 122 4.69 -9.15 17.00
C THR A 122 6.08 -8.60 17.32
N TRP A 123 6.19 -7.29 17.59
CA TRP A 123 7.46 -6.72 18.03
C TRP A 123 7.99 -7.41 19.30
N ARG A 124 7.11 -7.77 20.24
CA ARG A 124 7.46 -8.55 21.44
C ARG A 124 8.04 -9.93 21.10
N GLY A 125 7.48 -10.58 20.09
CA GLY A 125 8.01 -11.85 19.60
C GLY A 125 9.40 -11.69 18.98
N ILE A 126 9.62 -10.62 18.22
CA ILE A 126 10.94 -10.33 17.64
C ILE A 126 11.97 -10.06 18.75
N GLU A 127 11.62 -9.27 19.75
CA GLU A 127 12.53 -9.02 20.90
C GLU A 127 12.82 -10.29 21.69
N ALA A 128 11.85 -11.16 21.88
CA ALA A 128 12.02 -12.41 22.64
C ALA A 128 12.82 -13.47 21.87
N GLU A 129 12.54 -13.67 20.58
CA GLU A 129 13.13 -14.75 19.79
C GLU A 129 14.38 -14.31 19.00
N PHE A 130 14.48 -13.01 18.64
CA PHE A 130 15.50 -12.44 17.77
C PHE A 130 16.14 -11.17 18.36
N ALA A 131 16.49 -11.17 19.64
CA ALA A 131 17.02 -10.00 20.36
C ALA A 131 18.22 -9.33 19.64
N GLN A 132 19.10 -10.12 19.01
CA GLN A 132 20.24 -9.59 18.26
C GLN A 132 19.80 -8.83 17.02
N GLU A 133 18.76 -9.30 16.33
CA GLU A 133 18.19 -8.63 15.16
C GLU A 133 17.44 -7.35 15.55
N ALA A 134 16.77 -7.32 16.70
CA ALA A 134 16.18 -6.10 17.24
C ALA A 134 17.26 -5.03 17.50
N GLN A 135 18.39 -5.41 18.10
CA GLN A 135 19.55 -4.51 18.30
C GLN A 135 20.16 -4.06 16.96
N ARG A 136 20.35 -4.99 16.03
CA ARG A 136 20.87 -4.68 14.68
C ARG A 136 19.99 -3.68 13.96
N ARG A 137 18.66 -3.84 14.03
CA ARG A 137 17.70 -2.90 13.41
C ARG A 137 17.84 -1.49 14.00
N ASN A 138 18.05 -1.37 15.30
CA ASN A 138 18.27 -0.06 15.96
C ASN A 138 19.61 0.58 15.52
N HIS A 139 20.63 -0.22 15.26
CA HIS A 139 21.94 0.26 14.80
C HIS A 139 21.91 0.66 13.31
N VAL A 140 21.35 -0.18 12.44
CA VAL A 140 21.30 0.04 10.97
C VAL A 140 20.28 1.12 10.60
N GLY A 141 19.22 1.27 11.39
CA GLY A 141 18.08 2.14 11.10
C GLY A 141 16.99 1.42 10.29
N LYS A 142 15.73 1.82 10.56
CA LYS A 142 14.54 1.14 10.04
C LYS A 142 14.49 1.05 8.51
N PHE A 143 14.98 2.07 7.80
CA PHE A 143 14.88 2.16 6.34
C PHE A 143 15.76 1.11 5.65
N TYR A 144 16.99 0.92 6.12
CA TYR A 144 17.96 -0.02 5.52
C TYR A 144 17.98 -1.40 6.18
N TYR A 145 17.38 -1.54 7.36
CA TYR A 145 17.37 -2.82 8.03
C TYR A 145 16.54 -3.84 7.25
N GLN A 146 17.18 -4.95 6.89
CA GLN A 146 16.59 -6.10 6.22
C GLN A 146 16.41 -7.24 7.25
N PRO A 147 15.16 -7.68 7.50
CA PRO A 147 14.91 -8.89 8.29
C PRO A 147 15.57 -10.11 7.66
N PRO A 148 15.97 -11.13 8.40
CA PRO A 148 16.49 -12.36 7.83
C PRO A 148 15.52 -12.95 6.80
N SER A 149 15.97 -13.16 5.57
CA SER A 149 15.18 -13.61 4.41
C SER A 149 14.01 -12.71 3.99
N GLY A 150 13.97 -11.46 4.45
CA GLY A 150 12.93 -10.49 4.11
C GLY A 150 13.44 -9.29 3.30
N GLU A 151 12.65 -8.22 3.25
CA GLU A 151 12.93 -6.98 2.54
C GLU A 151 13.14 -5.79 3.50
N SER A 152 14.10 -4.94 3.21
CA SER A 152 14.17 -3.58 3.79
C SER A 152 13.15 -2.65 3.13
N TRP A 153 12.96 -1.45 3.67
CA TRP A 153 12.20 -0.39 2.99
C TRP A 153 12.88 0.05 1.69
N CYS A 154 14.22 0.03 1.66
CA CYS A 154 14.99 0.33 0.47
C CYS A 154 14.70 -0.68 -0.65
N ASP A 155 14.60 -1.97 -0.37
CA ASP A 155 14.28 -3.00 -1.36
C ASP A 155 12.89 -2.78 -1.97
N VAL A 156 11.89 -2.45 -1.13
CA VAL A 156 10.55 -2.09 -1.61
C VAL A 156 10.59 -0.85 -2.52
N ALA A 157 11.34 0.18 -2.13
CA ALA A 157 11.49 1.38 -2.95
C ALA A 157 12.16 1.10 -4.30
N LEU A 158 13.13 0.16 -4.36
CA LEU A 158 13.78 -0.24 -5.61
C LEU A 158 12.79 -0.92 -6.57
N ARG A 159 11.93 -1.85 -6.09
CA ARG A 159 10.93 -2.48 -6.95
C ARG A 159 9.81 -1.52 -7.38
N VAL A 160 9.47 -0.54 -6.53
CA VAL A 160 8.56 0.55 -6.92
C VAL A 160 9.16 1.41 -8.03
N ARG A 161 10.47 1.75 -7.97
CA ARG A 161 11.15 2.47 -9.06
C ARG A 161 11.11 1.69 -10.38
N SER A 162 11.30 0.37 -10.32
CA SER A 162 11.19 -0.51 -11.50
C SER A 162 9.78 -0.49 -12.09
N LEU A 163 8.74 -0.61 -11.25
CA LEU A 163 7.34 -0.53 -11.73
C LEU A 163 7.03 0.83 -12.35
N LEU A 164 7.47 1.93 -11.71
CA LEU A 164 7.27 3.28 -12.24
C LEU A 164 7.97 3.50 -13.59
N ALA A 165 9.12 2.85 -13.84
CA ALA A 165 9.77 2.90 -15.15
C ALA A 165 8.89 2.27 -16.23
N ASP A 166 8.32 1.08 -15.98
CA ASP A 166 7.42 0.41 -16.93
C ASP A 166 6.13 1.21 -17.17
N LEU A 167 5.58 1.82 -16.11
CA LEU A 167 4.38 2.66 -16.24
C LEU A 167 4.65 3.90 -17.11
N ARG A 168 5.84 4.47 -17.03
CA ARG A 168 6.27 5.59 -17.89
C ARG A 168 6.44 5.15 -19.35
N ASP A 169 7.02 3.98 -19.57
CA ASP A 169 7.33 3.52 -20.93
C ASP A 169 6.10 3.00 -21.68
N GLY A 170 5.08 2.48 -20.95
CA GLY A 170 3.94 1.80 -21.57
C GLY A 170 2.58 2.48 -21.42
N TYR A 171 2.41 3.44 -20.49
CA TYR A 171 1.07 3.90 -20.09
C TYR A 171 0.95 5.42 -20.03
N GLU A 172 1.64 6.13 -20.92
CA GLU A 172 1.54 7.59 -21.04
C GLU A 172 0.07 8.04 -21.22
N GLY A 173 -0.33 9.01 -20.42
CA GLY A 173 -1.67 9.60 -20.48
C GLY A 173 -2.80 8.72 -19.94
N ARG A 174 -2.54 7.48 -19.56
CA ARG A 174 -3.54 6.55 -19.03
C ARG A 174 -3.86 6.82 -17.57
N ARG A 175 -5.06 6.43 -17.14
CA ARG A 175 -5.48 6.38 -15.75
C ARG A 175 -5.22 4.97 -15.23
N VAL A 176 -4.32 4.85 -14.25
CA VAL A 176 -3.83 3.58 -13.71
C VAL A 176 -4.24 3.44 -12.25
N TRP A 177 -4.87 2.33 -11.91
CA TRP A 177 -5.20 1.99 -10.53
C TRP A 177 -4.38 0.78 -10.06
N LEU A 178 -3.78 0.88 -8.87
CA LEU A 178 -2.91 -0.14 -8.28
C LEU A 178 -3.48 -0.59 -6.94
N PHE A 179 -3.89 -1.85 -6.82
CA PHE A 179 -4.34 -2.43 -5.56
C PHE A 179 -3.14 -3.11 -4.86
N THR A 180 -2.82 -2.61 -3.67
CA THR A 180 -1.56 -2.94 -3.03
C THR A 180 -1.62 -2.80 -1.49
N HIS A 181 -0.49 -2.53 -0.84
CA HIS A 181 -0.28 -2.61 0.59
C HIS A 181 0.38 -1.35 1.14
N GLN A 182 0.43 -1.24 2.49
CA GLN A 182 0.93 -0.05 3.18
C GLN A 182 2.38 0.29 2.83
N ALA A 183 3.32 -0.67 2.95
CA ALA A 183 4.73 -0.34 2.71
C ALA A 183 4.99 0.05 1.25
N VAL A 184 4.22 -0.51 0.31
CA VAL A 184 4.31 -0.16 -1.11
C VAL A 184 3.79 1.26 -1.34
N ILE A 185 2.60 1.62 -0.82
CA ILE A 185 2.05 2.99 -0.95
C ILE A 185 3.02 4.02 -0.34
N MET A 186 3.59 3.73 0.82
CA MET A 186 4.59 4.59 1.45
C MET A 186 5.86 4.70 0.59
N SER A 187 6.26 3.62 -0.10
CA SER A 187 7.41 3.65 -1.02
C SER A 187 7.11 4.48 -2.28
N PHE A 188 5.87 4.46 -2.80
CA PHE A 188 5.44 5.41 -3.84
C PHE A 188 5.53 6.87 -3.34
N ARG A 189 5.08 7.15 -2.10
CA ARG A 189 5.22 8.47 -1.48
C ARG A 189 6.68 8.92 -1.43
N TYR A 190 7.58 8.02 -1.02
CA TYR A 190 9.03 8.27 -0.97
C TYR A 190 9.61 8.61 -2.33
N VAL A 191 9.28 7.79 -3.35
CA VAL A 191 9.87 7.91 -4.68
C VAL A 191 9.31 9.11 -5.45
N LEU A 192 7.98 9.25 -5.51
CA LEU A 192 7.32 10.32 -6.28
C LEU A 192 7.44 11.67 -5.59
N GLY A 193 7.40 11.70 -4.26
CA GLY A 193 7.57 12.92 -3.47
C GLY A 193 9.03 13.37 -3.32
N ASN A 194 9.99 12.56 -3.81
CA ASN A 194 11.41 12.78 -3.61
C ASN A 194 11.76 13.09 -2.13
N LEU A 195 11.13 12.32 -1.22
CA LEU A 195 11.30 12.49 0.20
C LEU A 195 12.67 11.98 0.66
N THR A 196 13.15 12.51 1.76
CA THR A 196 14.24 11.89 2.52
C THR A 196 13.72 10.66 3.28
N GLU A 197 14.63 9.79 3.69
CA GLU A 197 14.30 8.61 4.50
C GLU A 197 13.62 8.98 5.81
N GLN A 198 14.08 10.07 6.44
CA GLN A 198 13.51 10.57 7.69
C GLN A 198 12.08 11.08 7.50
N GLU A 199 11.81 11.85 6.45
CA GLU A 199 10.46 12.32 6.12
C GLU A 199 9.50 11.15 5.89
N LEU A 200 9.92 10.12 5.13
CA LEU A 200 9.11 8.91 4.95
C LEU A 200 8.78 8.24 6.28
N LEU A 201 9.78 8.03 7.13
CA LEU A 201 9.59 7.36 8.43
C LEU A 201 8.76 8.20 9.40
N ASP A 202 8.84 9.52 9.31
CA ASP A 202 8.01 10.42 10.11
C ASP A 202 6.54 10.40 9.67
N ILE A 203 6.27 10.30 8.36
CA ILE A 203 4.92 10.10 7.84
C ILE A 203 4.37 8.73 8.32
N ASP A 204 5.12 7.64 8.12
CA ASP A 204 4.72 6.29 8.56
C ASP A 204 4.50 6.17 10.08
N LYS A 205 5.13 7.05 10.86
CA LYS A 205 4.94 7.09 12.31
C LYS A 205 3.66 7.84 12.72
N ARG A 206 3.29 8.89 11.99
CA ARG A 206 2.22 9.83 12.38
C ARG A 206 0.91 9.60 11.66
N GLU A 207 0.96 9.16 10.41
CA GLU A 207 -0.22 9.07 9.57
C GLU A 207 -0.70 7.63 9.46
N ARG A 208 -2.01 7.44 9.64
CA ARG A 208 -2.66 6.16 9.38
C ARG A 208 -2.94 6.02 7.89
N LEU A 209 -2.85 4.81 7.40
CA LEU A 209 -3.28 4.43 6.06
C LEU A 209 -4.43 3.42 6.18
N PRO A 210 -5.69 3.86 6.25
CA PRO A 210 -6.84 2.97 6.44
C PRO A 210 -6.99 1.93 5.33
N ASN A 211 -7.62 0.81 5.63
CA ASN A 211 -7.97 -0.19 4.65
C ASN A 211 -8.91 0.40 3.58
N CYS A 212 -8.74 0.03 2.33
CA CYS A 212 -9.42 0.59 1.17
C CYS A 212 -9.30 2.13 1.03
N SER A 213 -8.32 2.76 1.71
CA SER A 213 -8.01 4.16 1.44
C SER A 213 -7.29 4.30 0.10
N MET A 214 -7.47 5.46 -0.53
CA MET A 214 -6.92 5.79 -1.83
C MET A 214 -5.86 6.89 -1.70
N THR A 215 -4.71 6.68 -2.34
CA THR A 215 -3.67 7.69 -2.50
C THR A 215 -3.54 8.00 -3.98
N SER A 216 -3.81 9.23 -4.37
CA SER A 216 -3.88 9.61 -5.78
C SER A 216 -2.82 10.63 -6.17
N TYR A 217 -2.32 10.44 -7.38
CA TYR A 217 -1.36 11.34 -8.04
C TYR A 217 -1.92 11.73 -9.40
N ARG A 218 -1.59 12.92 -9.85
CA ARG A 218 -1.88 13.42 -11.19
C ARG A 218 -0.63 13.97 -11.83
N ILE A 219 -0.56 13.86 -13.16
CA ILE A 219 0.56 14.43 -13.91
C ILE A 219 0.62 15.94 -13.70
N GLY A 220 1.75 16.42 -13.24
CA GLY A 220 2.12 17.83 -13.18
C GLY A 220 3.06 18.23 -14.32
N ASP A 221 3.72 19.36 -14.20
CA ASP A 221 4.60 19.88 -15.26
C ASP A 221 5.80 18.96 -15.57
N ARG A 222 6.32 18.24 -14.59
CA ARG A 222 7.55 17.43 -14.72
C ARG A 222 7.48 16.06 -14.05
N ALA A 223 6.54 15.83 -13.16
CA ALA A 223 6.41 14.64 -12.34
C ALA A 223 4.96 14.40 -11.96
N MET A 224 4.71 13.34 -11.23
CA MET A 224 3.41 13.05 -10.63
C MET A 224 3.28 13.82 -9.31
N ASP A 225 2.28 14.71 -9.24
CA ASP A 225 1.97 15.47 -8.04
C ASP A 225 0.96 14.72 -7.18
N LEU A 226 1.17 14.68 -5.87
CA LEU A 226 0.23 14.10 -4.92
C LEU A 226 -1.04 14.96 -4.86
N VAL A 227 -2.20 14.33 -5.12
CA VAL A 227 -3.52 14.97 -5.04
C VAL A 227 -4.19 14.69 -3.71
N ALA A 228 -4.20 13.43 -3.29
CA ALA A 228 -4.77 13.01 -2.00
C ALA A 228 -3.92 11.88 -1.40
N PHE A 229 -3.85 11.84 -0.07
CA PHE A 229 -3.20 10.77 0.66
C PHE A 229 -4.17 10.14 1.64
N ALA A 230 -4.26 8.81 1.60
CA ALA A 230 -5.08 8.01 2.52
C ALA A 230 -6.55 8.44 2.56
N ASP A 231 -7.10 8.87 1.43
CA ASP A 231 -8.50 9.29 1.31
C ASP A 231 -9.44 8.09 1.53
N THR A 232 -10.39 8.24 2.43
CA THR A 232 -11.37 7.23 2.83
C THR A 232 -12.77 7.49 2.33
N GLU A 233 -12.97 8.50 1.47
CA GLU A 233 -14.31 8.94 1.03
C GLU A 233 -15.16 7.80 0.47
N ALA A 234 -14.55 6.85 -0.25
CA ALA A 234 -15.27 5.69 -0.79
C ALA A 234 -15.90 4.83 0.32
N VAL A 235 -15.13 4.54 1.38
CA VAL A 235 -15.59 3.76 2.55
C VAL A 235 -16.58 4.58 3.38
N ASP A 236 -16.29 5.85 3.64
CA ASP A 236 -17.12 6.74 4.47
C ASP A 236 -18.50 7.02 3.89
N ARG A 237 -18.62 6.98 2.56
CA ARG A 237 -19.93 7.12 1.87
C ARG A 237 -20.72 5.82 1.81
N SER A 238 -20.17 4.74 2.31
CA SER A 238 -20.81 3.42 2.38
C SER A 238 -21.26 3.09 3.79
N SER A 239 -21.85 1.90 3.99
CA SER A 239 -22.11 1.34 5.29
C SER A 239 -20.94 0.50 5.85
N ALA A 240 -19.81 0.45 5.15
CA ALA A 240 -18.64 -0.30 5.59
C ALA A 240 -17.91 0.43 6.73
N GLU A 241 -17.44 -0.32 7.70
CA GLU A 241 -16.64 0.21 8.80
C GLU A 241 -15.25 0.60 8.30
N ARG A 242 -14.74 1.74 8.81
CA ARG A 242 -13.35 2.15 8.56
C ARG A 242 -12.44 1.42 9.54
N THR A 243 -11.46 0.70 9.03
CA THR A 243 -10.44 0.02 9.82
C THR A 243 -9.04 0.53 9.42
N ALA A 244 -8.13 0.58 10.38
CA ALA A 244 -6.74 0.96 10.15
C ALA A 244 -5.86 0.39 11.25
N GLU A 245 -4.66 -0.02 10.90
CA GLU A 245 -3.67 -0.34 11.91
C GLU A 245 -3.29 0.92 12.71
N PRO A 246 -3.06 0.80 14.03
CA PRO A 246 -2.65 1.93 14.84
C PRO A 246 -1.31 2.48 14.37
N THR A 247 -1.15 3.80 14.48
CA THR A 247 0.14 4.44 14.20
C THR A 247 1.20 4.00 15.19
N LYS A 248 2.48 4.15 14.83
CA LYS A 248 3.57 3.77 15.75
C LYS A 248 3.65 4.65 16.99
N SER A 249 3.18 5.89 16.91
CA SER A 249 3.05 6.76 18.08
C SER A 249 1.99 6.26 19.06
N GLU A 250 0.92 5.63 18.58
CA GLU A 250 -0.11 5.01 19.40
C GLU A 250 0.34 3.68 20.00
N ARG A 251 1.19 2.94 19.26
CA ARG A 251 1.78 1.67 19.74
C ARG A 251 2.72 1.86 20.92
N THR A 252 3.46 2.99 21.01
CA THR A 252 4.39 3.28 22.11
C THR A 252 3.73 3.91 23.34
N GLY A 253 2.51 4.41 23.23
CA GLY A 253 1.76 5.00 24.35
C GLY A 253 1.08 4.00 25.27
N HIS A 254 1.03 2.71 24.92
CA HIS A 254 0.43 1.64 25.72
C HIS A 254 1.45 0.75 26.45
N ASP A 255 2.74 0.95 26.21
CA ASP A 255 3.83 0.20 26.83
C ASP A 255 4.54 1.01 27.96
N GLY A 256 3.81 1.91 28.63
CA GLY A 256 4.26 2.69 29.81
C GLY A 256 3.88 2.02 31.13
#